data_c2b78a995e132bfd6ddcb8ddf31b4962
#
_entry.id   c2b78a995e132bfd6ddcb8ddf31b4962
#
_cell.length_a   1.000
_cell.length_b   1.000
_cell.length_c   1.000
_cell.angle_alpha   90.00
_cell.angle_beta   90.00
_cell.angle_gamma   90.00
#
_symmetry.space_group_name_H-M   'P 1'
#
loop_
_entity.id
_entity.type
_entity.pdbx_description
1 polymer ?
#
loop_
_entity_poly.entity_id
_entity_poly.type
_entity_poly.pdbx_seq_one_letter_code
_entity_poly.pdbx_strand_id
1 'polypeptide(L)'
;MTVELLNSNLNKKDEDSNFSNTDAELAIIGCILWDNKNYEKVSDFLNESHFVDETNKIIFTTIKNLLDKNILVSPITLKNYLPDD
;
A
#
# COMPACT_ATOMS: atom_id res chain seq x y z
N MET A 1 -6.61 -20.76 5.76
CA MET A 1 -5.54 -20.19 6.46
C MET A 1 -6.06 -19.20 7.46
N THR A 2 -5.54 -19.18 8.53
CA THR A 2 -6.07 -18.34 9.57
C THR A 2 -5.14 -17.18 9.87
N VAL A 3 -5.73 -16.13 10.37
CA VAL A 3 -4.96 -14.99 10.79
C VAL A 3 -4.02 -15.37 11.92
N GLU A 4 -4.46 -16.26 12.77
CA GLU A 4 -3.61 -16.68 13.88
C GLU A 4 -2.34 -17.34 13.41
N LEU A 5 -2.46 -18.18 12.40
CA LEU A 5 -1.30 -18.85 11.87
C LEU A 5 -0.32 -17.84 11.32
N LEU A 6 -0.83 -16.87 10.60
CA LEU A 6 0.01 -15.83 10.05
C LEU A 6 0.68 -15.03 11.15
N ASN A 7 -0.08 -14.66 12.15
CA ASN A 7 0.47 -13.89 13.25
C ASN A 7 1.54 -14.68 14.00
N SER A 8 1.30 -15.96 14.16
CA SER A 8 2.25 -16.81 14.84
C SER A 8 3.58 -16.83 14.12
N ASN A 9 3.52 -16.92 12.80
CA ASN A 9 4.73 -16.91 12.00
C ASN A 9 5.46 -15.58 12.14
N LEU A 10 4.74 -14.50 12.10
CA LEU A 10 5.35 -13.19 12.22
C LEU A 10 6.00 -13.00 13.57
N ASN A 11 5.34 -13.46 14.61
CA ASN A 11 5.89 -13.31 15.95
C ASN A 11 7.16 -14.11 16.13
N LYS A 12 7.21 -15.28 15.54
CA LYS A 12 8.37 -16.13 15.70
C LYS A 12 9.54 -15.64 14.89
N LYS A 13 9.26 -14.93 13.82
CA LYS A 13 10.31 -14.58 12.88
C LYS A 13 10.52 -13.09 12.77
N ASP A 14 10.06 -12.35 13.75
CA ASP A 14 10.13 -10.91 13.60
C ASP A 14 11.55 -10.42 13.42
N GLU A 15 12.50 -11.06 14.06
CA GLU A 15 13.87 -10.59 13.96
C GLU A 15 14.48 -10.95 12.63
N ASP A 16 14.05 -12.05 12.03
CA ASP A 16 14.60 -12.41 10.73
C ASP A 16 13.49 -12.56 9.72
N SER A 17 12.41 -11.87 9.95
CA SER A 17 11.28 -11.92 9.04
C SER A 17 11.64 -11.34 7.70
N ASN A 18 11.09 -11.92 6.67
CA ASN A 18 11.26 -11.38 5.33
C ASN A 18 10.26 -10.29 5.04
N PHE A 19 9.34 -10.05 5.95
CA PHE A 19 8.26 -9.10 5.74
C PHE A 19 8.64 -7.77 6.37
N SER A 20 9.07 -6.84 5.55
CA SER A 20 9.51 -5.53 6.02
C SER A 20 8.39 -4.51 5.96
N ASN A 21 8.66 -3.32 6.46
CA ASN A 21 7.71 -2.23 6.34
C ASN A 21 7.44 -1.90 4.88
N THR A 22 8.46 -1.98 4.05
CA THR A 22 8.29 -1.74 2.63
C THR A 22 7.32 -2.74 2.03
N ASP A 23 7.45 -4.01 2.43
CA ASP A 23 6.54 -5.03 1.94
C ASP A 23 5.11 -4.78 2.37
N ALA A 24 4.93 -4.34 3.62
CA ALA A 24 3.61 -4.03 4.12
C ALA A 24 3.00 -2.87 3.35
N GLU A 25 3.82 -1.88 3.05
CA GLU A 25 3.35 -0.72 2.30
C GLU A 25 2.92 -1.12 0.90
N LEU A 26 3.69 -1.99 0.26
CA LEU A 26 3.33 -2.46 -1.07
C LEU A 26 2.05 -3.28 -1.04
N ALA A 27 1.84 -4.04 0.02
CA ALA A 27 0.62 -4.82 0.15
C ALA A 27 -0.60 -3.90 0.24
N ILE A 28 -0.47 -2.80 0.96
CA ILE A 28 -1.55 -1.84 1.07
C ILE A 28 -1.84 -1.23 -0.29
N ILE A 29 -0.79 -0.83 -0.99
CA ILE A 29 -0.95 -0.25 -2.32
C ILE A 29 -1.62 -1.25 -3.25
N GLY A 30 -1.18 -2.50 -3.22
CA GLY A 30 -1.77 -3.54 -4.05
C GLY A 30 -3.25 -3.73 -3.76
N CYS A 31 -3.61 -3.66 -2.49
CA CYS A 31 -5.00 -3.81 -2.09
C CYS A 31 -5.86 -2.71 -2.69
N ILE A 32 -5.36 -1.48 -2.69
CA ILE A 32 -6.09 -0.36 -3.25
C ILE A 32 -6.19 -0.50 -4.77
N LEU A 33 -5.12 -0.94 -5.41
CA LEU A 33 -5.15 -1.12 -6.86
C LEU A 33 -6.07 -2.25 -7.27
N TRP A 34 -6.19 -3.26 -6.42
CA TRP A 34 -7.09 -4.37 -6.68
C TRP A 34 -8.55 -3.90 -6.68
N ASP A 35 -8.88 -3.02 -5.76
CA ASP A 35 -10.22 -2.48 -5.65
C ASP A 35 -10.08 -1.09 -5.01
N ASN A 36 -10.30 -0.06 -5.80
CA ASN A 36 -10.11 1.30 -5.32
C ASN A 36 -10.96 1.65 -4.12
N LYS A 37 -12.05 0.93 -3.90
CA LYS A 37 -12.88 1.18 -2.72
C LYS A 37 -12.11 0.91 -1.43
N ASN A 38 -11.09 0.09 -1.51
CA ASN A 38 -10.28 -0.19 -0.33
C ASN A 38 -9.58 1.06 0.18
N TYR A 39 -9.40 2.05 -0.67
CA TYR A 39 -8.76 3.29 -0.24
C TYR A 39 -9.54 3.95 0.88
N GLU A 40 -10.86 3.89 0.82
CA GLU A 40 -11.68 4.53 1.85
C GLU A 40 -11.42 3.91 3.21
N LYS A 41 -11.23 2.60 3.24
CA LYS A 41 -10.96 1.92 4.50
C LYS A 41 -9.55 2.25 4.99
N VAL A 42 -8.62 2.30 4.07
CA VAL A 42 -7.23 2.57 4.44
C VAL A 42 -7.07 4.00 4.92
N SER A 43 -7.73 4.93 4.26
CA SER A 43 -7.55 6.35 4.58
C SER A 43 -8.11 6.73 5.94
N ASP A 44 -8.91 5.85 6.54
CA ASP A 44 -9.42 6.12 7.89
C ASP A 44 -8.31 6.07 8.93
N PHE A 45 -7.23 5.36 8.66
CA PHE A 45 -6.19 5.21 9.66
C PHE A 45 -4.79 5.37 9.10
N LEU A 46 -4.66 5.70 7.84
CA LEU A 46 -3.34 5.75 7.21
C LEU A 46 -3.30 6.89 6.22
N ASN A 47 -2.18 7.60 6.21
CA ASN A 47 -1.97 8.63 5.21
C ASN A 47 -0.52 8.55 4.74
N GLU A 48 -0.16 9.44 3.82
CA GLU A 48 1.15 9.33 3.18
C GLU A 48 2.30 9.49 4.16
N SER A 49 2.09 10.15 5.29
CA SER A 49 3.17 10.35 6.24
C SER A 49 3.53 9.06 6.97
N HIS A 50 2.69 8.05 6.89
CA HIS A 50 2.99 6.77 7.52
C HIS A 50 3.90 5.91 6.68
N PHE A 51 4.14 6.30 5.44
CA PHE A 51 4.99 5.51 4.56
C PHE A 51 6.44 5.87 4.78
N VAL A 52 7.26 4.87 4.96
CA VAL A 52 8.67 5.06 5.22
C VAL A 52 9.47 5.04 3.93
N ASP A 53 9.11 4.15 3.02
CA ASP A 53 9.79 4.05 1.75
C ASP A 53 9.35 5.20 0.86
N GLU A 54 10.33 5.95 0.35
CA GLU A 54 10.03 7.15 -0.41
C GLU A 54 9.26 6.83 -1.68
N THR A 55 9.62 5.76 -2.36
CA THR A 55 8.94 5.38 -3.58
C THR A 55 7.49 5.01 -3.29
N ASN A 56 7.27 4.24 -2.23
CA ASN A 56 5.91 3.85 -1.85
C ASN A 56 5.09 5.06 -1.44
N LYS A 57 5.73 6.02 -0.77
CA LYS A 57 5.04 7.24 -0.38
C LYS A 57 4.56 7.99 -1.62
N ILE A 58 5.41 8.09 -2.62
CA ILE A 58 5.06 8.78 -3.85
C ILE A 58 3.90 8.06 -4.55
N ILE A 59 3.96 6.74 -4.58
CA ILE A 59 2.90 5.95 -5.19
C ILE A 59 1.58 6.17 -4.47
N PHE A 60 1.61 6.08 -3.15
CA PHE A 60 0.39 6.24 -2.35
C PHE A 60 -0.19 7.65 -2.54
N THR A 61 0.67 8.65 -2.52
CA THR A 61 0.22 10.02 -2.70
C THR A 61 -0.42 10.22 -4.07
N THR A 62 0.17 9.63 -5.08
CA THR A 62 -0.38 9.72 -6.43
C THR A 62 -1.75 9.06 -6.50
N ILE A 63 -1.89 7.89 -5.89
CA ILE A 63 -3.17 7.20 -5.86
C ILE A 63 -4.22 8.07 -5.17
N LYS A 64 -3.83 8.64 -4.02
CA LYS A 64 -4.74 9.49 -3.27
C LYS A 64 -5.23 10.66 -4.12
N ASN A 65 -4.30 11.32 -4.79
CA ASN A 65 -4.66 12.47 -5.60
C ASN A 65 -5.58 12.11 -6.75
N LEU A 66 -5.34 10.96 -7.37
CA LEU A 66 -6.18 10.54 -8.48
C LEU A 66 -7.58 10.17 -8.00
N LEU A 67 -7.65 9.43 -6.89
CA LEU A 67 -8.96 9.05 -6.37
C LEU A 67 -9.74 10.25 -5.87
N ASP A 68 -9.04 11.24 -5.33
CA ASP A 68 -9.71 12.46 -4.90
C ASP A 68 -10.35 13.20 -6.08
N LYS A 69 -9.83 12.97 -7.27
CA LYS A 69 -10.39 13.56 -8.49
C LYS A 69 -11.35 12.60 -9.18
N ASN A 70 -11.71 11.53 -8.52
CA ASN A 70 -12.63 10.52 -9.05
C ASN A 70 -12.07 9.81 -10.28
N ILE A 71 -10.75 9.68 -10.33
CA ILE A 71 -10.09 8.93 -11.40
C ILE A 71 -9.78 7.56 -10.87
N LEU A 72 -10.31 6.54 -11.55
CA LEU A 72 -10.03 5.16 -11.14
C LEU A 72 -8.57 4.85 -11.40
N VAL A 73 -7.98 4.14 -10.47
CA VAL A 73 -6.55 3.86 -10.52
C VAL A 73 -6.32 2.37 -10.72
N SER A 74 -5.57 2.04 -11.74
CA SER A 74 -5.07 0.70 -11.99
C SER A 74 -3.57 0.80 -12.13
N PRO A 75 -2.86 -0.33 -12.15
CA PRO A 75 -1.40 -0.25 -12.38
C PRO A 75 -1.04 0.50 -13.65
N ILE A 76 -1.84 0.32 -14.69
CA ILE A 76 -1.55 0.99 -15.96
C ILE A 76 -1.80 2.48 -15.85
N THR A 77 -2.92 2.87 -15.26
CA THR A 77 -3.23 4.29 -15.08
C THR A 77 -2.17 4.95 -14.21
N LEU A 78 -1.82 4.28 -13.13
CA LEU A 78 -0.86 4.81 -12.18
C LEU A 78 0.48 5.08 -12.84
N LYS A 79 0.89 4.18 -13.70
CA LYS A 79 2.19 4.31 -14.35
C LYS A 79 2.33 5.64 -15.09
N ASN A 80 1.23 6.12 -15.64
CA ASN A 80 1.26 7.36 -16.42
C ASN A 80 1.45 8.59 -15.55
N TYR A 81 1.24 8.47 -14.26
CA TYR A 81 1.31 9.60 -13.36
C TYR A 81 2.51 9.56 -12.43
N LEU A 82 3.33 8.51 -12.53
CA LEU A 82 4.51 8.39 -11.71
C LEU A 82 5.71 8.97 -12.43
N PRO A 83 6.71 9.46 -11.68
CA PRO A 83 7.93 9.96 -12.31
C PRO A 83 8.62 8.82 -13.05
N ASP A 84 9.29 9.19 -14.13
CA ASP A 84 10.13 8.24 -14.79
C ASP A 84 11.29 7.93 -13.96
N ASP A 85 11.81 6.98 -13.93
CA ASP A 85 12.95 6.60 -13.29
C ASP A 85 13.13 6.22 -12.51
#